data_26a93467c6a9c2e457116a41f8c2be65
#
_entry.id   26a93467c6a9c2e457116a41f8c2be65
#
_cell.length_a   1.000
_cell.length_b   1.000
_cell.length_c   1.000
_cell.angle_alpha   90.00
_cell.angle_beta   90.00
_cell.angle_gamma   90.00
#
_symmetry.space_group_name_H-M   'P 1'
#
loop_
_entity.id
_entity.type
_entity.pdbx_description
1 polymer ?
#
loop_
_entity_poly.entity_id
_entity_poly.type
_entity_poly.pdbx_seq_one_letter_code
_entity_poly.pdbx_strand_id
1 'polypeptide(L)'
;MVGSSGSGKSTLLNMIGLLDHPTNGKIFIDGVDTTTLDDNNISSFRNKKLGFIFQFSNLLTDLSVLENILLPRQIAGTNHTAENDARDLLKAVGLEDQINKRANKISGGQAQRVAIARGLINKPSIVLADEPTGNLDSVTSKTIVQLMKSMAKNLNQTFIIVTHDREHFGDVDRVITIKDGRAFEGDQPSEMEVIAK
;
A
#
# COMPACT_ATOMS: atom_id res chain seq x y z
N MET A 1 -10.56 -1.83 -3.86
CA MET A 1 -11.42 -0.89 -4.61
C MET A 1 -11.30 -1.19 -6.09
N VAL A 2 -12.42 -1.28 -6.79
CA VAL A 2 -12.50 -1.62 -8.21
C VAL A 2 -13.30 -0.55 -8.98
N GLY A 3 -13.23 -0.57 -10.32
CA GLY A 3 -13.96 0.35 -11.20
C GLY A 3 -13.21 0.61 -12.50
N SER A 4 -13.87 1.23 -13.48
CA SER A 4 -13.29 1.55 -14.78
C SER A 4 -12.14 2.58 -14.66
N SER A 5 -11.29 2.66 -15.69
CA SER A 5 -10.28 3.72 -15.77
C SER A 5 -10.99 5.10 -15.74
N GLY A 6 -10.40 6.07 -15.04
CA GLY A 6 -10.97 7.41 -14.89
C GLY A 6 -12.14 7.54 -13.90
N SER A 7 -12.56 6.47 -13.21
CA SER A 7 -13.69 6.54 -12.26
C SER A 7 -13.37 7.28 -10.94
N GLY A 8 -12.10 7.62 -10.67
CA GLY A 8 -11.69 8.35 -9.47
C GLY A 8 -11.00 7.49 -8.40
N LYS A 9 -10.66 6.23 -8.66
CA LYS A 9 -10.02 5.32 -7.69
C LYS A 9 -8.71 5.85 -7.12
N SER A 10 -7.77 6.22 -7.99
CA SER A 10 -6.45 6.73 -7.56
C SER A 10 -6.59 8.10 -6.88
N THR A 11 -7.55 8.93 -7.30
CA THR A 11 -7.86 10.20 -6.61
C THR A 11 -8.32 9.93 -5.17
N LEU A 12 -9.25 9.00 -4.98
CA LEU A 12 -9.71 8.62 -3.64
C LEU A 12 -8.56 8.01 -2.81
N LEU A 13 -7.75 7.14 -3.43
CA LEU A 13 -6.58 6.55 -2.76
C LEU A 13 -5.58 7.62 -2.32
N ASN A 14 -5.33 8.64 -3.17
CA ASN A 14 -4.43 9.74 -2.83
C ASN A 14 -4.96 10.60 -1.69
N MET A 15 -6.28 10.85 -1.64
CA MET A 15 -6.89 11.55 -0.50
C MET A 15 -6.78 10.73 0.79
N ILE A 16 -7.09 9.43 0.78
CA ILE A 16 -6.88 8.53 1.93
C ILE A 16 -5.40 8.48 2.30
N GLY A 17 -4.53 8.51 1.30
CA GLY A 17 -3.07 8.54 1.45
C GLY A 17 -2.50 9.86 1.95
N LEU A 18 -3.33 10.88 2.13
CA LEU A 18 -2.91 12.23 2.53
C LEU A 18 -1.87 12.82 1.55
N LEU A 19 -1.96 12.45 0.27
CA LEU A 19 -1.18 12.99 -0.84
C LEU A 19 -1.93 14.13 -1.53
N ASP A 20 -3.24 14.20 -1.31
CA ASP A 20 -4.13 15.24 -1.81
C ASP A 20 -5.17 15.59 -0.73
N HIS A 21 -5.81 16.74 -0.86
CA HIS A 21 -6.79 17.25 0.10
C HIS A 21 -8.22 17.16 -0.49
N PRO A 22 -9.21 16.71 0.28
CA PRO A 22 -10.59 16.77 -0.17
C PRO A 22 -11.07 18.23 -0.24
N THR A 23 -11.77 18.60 -1.31
CA THR A 23 -12.40 19.92 -1.42
C THR A 23 -13.47 20.13 -0.34
N ASN A 24 -14.18 19.06 0.00
CA ASN A 24 -15.19 19.03 1.07
C ASN A 24 -15.15 17.66 1.76
N GLY A 25 -15.68 17.60 2.98
CA GLY A 25 -15.70 16.39 3.77
C GLY A 25 -14.48 16.24 4.68
N LYS A 26 -14.36 15.10 5.35
CA LYS A 26 -13.33 14.81 6.34
C LYS A 26 -12.80 13.41 6.16
N ILE A 27 -11.54 13.21 6.53
CA ILE A 27 -10.87 11.92 6.52
C ILE A 27 -10.41 11.62 7.95
N PHE A 28 -10.91 10.53 8.52
CA PHE A 28 -10.53 10.07 9.85
C PHE A 28 -9.68 8.80 9.73
N ILE A 29 -8.50 8.82 10.34
CA ILE A 29 -7.62 7.65 10.45
C ILE A 29 -7.26 7.47 11.92
N ASP A 30 -7.53 6.31 12.49
CA ASP A 30 -7.37 6.04 13.93
C ASP A 30 -8.05 7.09 14.82
N GLY A 31 -9.23 7.58 14.41
CA GLY A 31 -9.99 8.59 15.13
C GLY A 31 -9.47 10.03 15.01
N VAL A 32 -8.38 10.25 14.27
CA VAL A 32 -7.82 11.59 14.01
C VAL A 32 -8.44 12.19 12.76
N ASP A 33 -9.02 13.39 12.85
CA ASP A 33 -9.44 14.18 11.69
C ASP A 33 -8.20 14.73 10.98
N THR A 34 -7.80 14.08 9.89
CA THR A 34 -6.57 14.43 9.18
C THR A 34 -6.67 15.74 8.40
N THR A 35 -7.89 16.25 8.17
CA THR A 35 -8.13 17.52 7.45
C THR A 35 -7.77 18.75 8.30
N THR A 36 -7.55 18.56 9.59
CA THR A 36 -7.15 19.62 10.53
C THR A 36 -5.64 19.69 10.76
N LEU A 37 -4.88 18.75 10.19
CA LEU A 37 -3.42 18.70 10.33
C LEU A 37 -2.76 19.73 9.41
N ASP A 38 -1.73 20.42 9.92
CA ASP A 38 -0.83 21.23 9.07
C ASP A 38 0.16 20.34 8.28
N ASP A 39 0.90 20.94 7.36
CA ASP A 39 1.79 20.22 6.45
C ASP A 39 2.87 19.38 7.16
N ASN A 40 3.40 19.85 8.27
CA ASN A 40 4.41 19.13 9.06
C ASN A 40 3.79 17.91 9.77
N ASN A 41 2.64 18.14 10.39
CA ASN A 41 1.92 17.10 11.10
C ASN A 41 1.35 16.05 10.17
N ILE A 42 0.80 16.46 9.00
CA ILE A 42 0.28 15.52 7.98
C ILE A 42 1.41 14.63 7.42
N SER A 43 2.60 15.17 7.17
CA SER A 43 3.75 14.41 6.69
C SER A 43 4.24 13.39 7.72
N SER A 44 4.34 13.80 8.99
CA SER A 44 4.69 12.90 10.10
C SER A 44 3.62 11.83 10.32
N PHE A 45 2.34 12.20 10.28
CA PHE A 45 1.22 11.29 10.42
C PHE A 45 1.19 10.27 9.29
N ARG A 46 1.32 10.71 8.02
CA ARG A 46 1.40 9.86 6.85
C ARG A 46 2.54 8.84 6.97
N ASN A 47 3.74 9.28 7.33
CA ASN A 47 4.89 8.37 7.49
C ASN A 47 4.66 7.30 8.56
N LYS A 48 3.99 7.63 9.68
CA LYS A 48 3.77 6.72 10.80
C LYS A 48 2.56 5.80 10.61
N LYS A 49 1.51 6.29 9.96
CA LYS A 49 0.19 5.63 9.93
C LYS A 49 -0.13 4.96 8.60
N LEU A 50 0.55 5.35 7.53
CA LEU A 50 0.27 4.85 6.19
C LEU A 50 1.49 4.20 5.57
N GLY A 51 1.28 3.03 4.97
CA GLY A 51 2.22 2.38 4.07
C GLY A 51 1.77 2.54 2.62
N PHE A 52 2.71 2.55 1.68
CA PHE A 52 2.39 2.71 0.25
C PHE A 52 3.06 1.62 -0.57
N ILE A 53 2.29 1.05 -1.50
CA ILE A 53 2.72 0.12 -2.54
C ILE A 53 2.17 0.64 -3.86
N PHE A 54 3.04 0.91 -4.82
CA PHE A 54 2.66 1.42 -6.13
C PHE A 54 2.81 0.35 -7.22
N GLN A 55 2.19 0.58 -8.36
CA GLN A 55 2.31 -0.25 -9.55
C GLN A 55 3.77 -0.42 -9.99
N PHE A 56 4.55 0.67 -9.97
CA PHE A 56 6.01 0.63 -10.03
C PHE A 56 6.53 0.61 -8.61
N SER A 57 7.48 -0.27 -8.30
CA SER A 57 8.01 -0.43 -6.94
C SER A 57 8.63 0.85 -6.36
N ASN A 58 9.01 1.80 -7.24
CA ASN A 58 9.61 3.10 -6.88
C ASN A 58 10.77 2.95 -5.87
N LEU A 59 11.62 1.95 -6.09
CA LEU A 59 12.84 1.78 -5.31
C LEU A 59 13.91 2.77 -5.76
N LEU A 60 14.68 3.27 -4.82
CA LEU A 60 15.88 4.04 -5.12
C LEU A 60 16.95 3.07 -5.61
N THR A 61 17.30 3.18 -6.89
CA THR A 61 18.15 2.21 -7.62
C THR A 61 19.57 2.13 -7.10
N ASP A 62 20.07 3.21 -6.52
CA ASP A 62 21.43 3.31 -5.98
C ASP A 62 21.54 2.77 -4.54
N LEU A 63 20.41 2.58 -3.88
CA LEU A 63 20.35 1.99 -2.56
C LEU A 63 20.23 0.46 -2.65
N SER A 64 20.72 -0.21 -1.61
CA SER A 64 20.50 -1.64 -1.40
C SER A 64 19.02 -1.93 -1.08
N VAL A 65 18.67 -3.20 -1.12
CA VAL A 65 17.35 -3.70 -0.69
C VAL A 65 17.06 -3.29 0.75
N LEU A 66 18.04 -3.48 1.65
CA LEU A 66 17.89 -3.09 3.06
C LEU A 66 17.68 -1.59 3.23
N GLU A 67 18.50 -0.78 2.58
CA GLU A 67 18.40 0.68 2.66
C GLU A 67 17.05 1.19 2.13
N ASN A 68 16.52 0.61 1.05
CA ASN A 68 15.19 0.95 0.55
C ASN A 68 14.10 0.67 1.59
N ILE A 69 14.16 -0.46 2.29
CA ILE A 69 13.18 -0.79 3.33
C ILE A 69 13.30 0.16 4.52
N LEU A 70 14.50 0.56 4.88
CA LEU A 70 14.76 1.43 6.03
C LEU A 70 14.40 2.90 5.81
N LEU A 71 14.24 3.37 4.57
CA LEU A 71 13.95 4.77 4.25
C LEU A 71 12.84 5.39 5.10
N PRO A 72 11.64 4.78 5.24
CA PRO A 72 10.57 5.39 6.03
C PRO A 72 10.94 5.55 7.51
N ARG A 73 11.74 4.63 8.08
CA ARG A 73 12.25 4.70 9.46
C ARG A 73 13.28 5.81 9.63
N GLN A 74 14.16 5.97 8.66
CA GLN A 74 15.16 7.04 8.65
C GLN A 74 14.48 8.42 8.60
N ILE A 75 13.45 8.57 7.75
CA ILE A 75 12.64 9.80 7.67
C ILE A 75 11.93 10.07 9.00
N ALA A 76 11.44 9.04 9.68
CA ALA A 76 10.80 9.17 10.99
C ALA A 76 11.77 9.48 12.15
N GLY A 77 13.09 9.40 11.92
CA GLY A 77 14.11 9.56 12.96
C GLY A 77 14.16 8.42 14.00
N THR A 78 13.62 7.24 13.67
CA THR A 78 13.48 6.10 14.60
C THR A 78 14.35 4.92 14.14
N ASN A 79 15.54 4.76 14.70
CA ASN A 79 16.52 3.81 14.17
C ASN A 79 16.86 2.60 15.08
N HIS A 80 16.49 2.59 16.36
CA HIS A 80 17.05 1.63 17.33
C HIS A 80 16.71 0.14 17.08
N THR A 81 15.65 -0.20 16.39
CA THR A 81 15.29 -1.60 16.03
C THR A 81 15.06 -1.78 14.53
N ALA A 82 15.26 -0.74 13.76
CA ALA A 82 14.83 -0.67 12.37
C ALA A 82 15.47 -1.77 11.50
N GLU A 83 16.75 -2.10 11.72
CA GLU A 83 17.44 -3.11 10.94
C GLU A 83 16.91 -4.52 11.22
N ASN A 84 16.61 -4.86 12.46
CA ASN A 84 16.04 -6.16 12.81
C ASN A 84 14.61 -6.28 12.23
N ASP A 85 13.77 -5.26 12.40
CA ASP A 85 12.44 -5.23 11.79
C ASP A 85 12.53 -5.38 10.25
N ALA A 86 13.51 -4.74 9.59
CA ALA A 86 13.71 -4.86 8.15
C ALA A 86 14.16 -6.26 7.72
N ARG A 87 15.03 -6.92 8.50
CA ARG A 87 15.46 -8.30 8.26
C ARG A 87 14.30 -9.28 8.41
N ASP A 88 13.46 -9.11 9.43
CA ASP A 88 12.26 -9.93 9.63
C ASP A 88 11.28 -9.78 8.47
N LEU A 89 11.07 -8.55 7.98
CA LEU A 89 10.24 -8.31 6.80
C LEU A 89 10.87 -8.92 5.54
N LEU A 90 12.19 -8.81 5.35
CA LEU A 90 12.87 -9.45 4.22
C LEU A 90 12.72 -10.96 4.22
N LYS A 91 12.82 -11.59 5.39
CA LYS A 91 12.54 -13.01 5.56
C LYS A 91 11.10 -13.35 5.21
N ALA A 92 10.16 -12.55 5.71
CA ALA A 92 8.74 -12.76 5.46
C ALA A 92 8.36 -12.62 3.97
N VAL A 93 9.07 -11.77 3.20
CA VAL A 93 8.88 -11.64 1.74
C VAL A 93 9.80 -12.57 0.92
N GLY A 94 10.61 -13.42 1.58
CA GLY A 94 11.49 -14.41 0.93
C GLY A 94 12.66 -13.78 0.16
N LEU A 95 13.29 -12.74 0.70
CA LEU A 95 14.40 -12.01 0.09
C LEU A 95 15.59 -11.81 1.03
N GLU A 96 15.76 -12.65 2.03
CA GLU A 96 16.82 -12.57 3.04
C GLU A 96 18.22 -12.55 2.42
N ASP A 97 18.41 -13.38 1.38
CA ASP A 97 19.67 -13.50 0.62
C ASP A 97 19.96 -12.30 -0.31
N GLN A 98 18.98 -11.43 -0.52
CA GLN A 98 19.11 -10.26 -1.40
C GLN A 98 19.40 -8.95 -0.65
N ILE A 99 19.53 -9.01 0.68
CA ILE A 99 19.57 -7.85 1.59
C ILE A 99 20.58 -6.75 1.16
N ASN A 100 21.78 -7.16 0.72
CA ASN A 100 22.86 -6.24 0.34
C ASN A 100 22.90 -5.90 -1.16
N LYS A 101 22.01 -6.52 -1.96
CA LYS A 101 21.96 -6.19 -3.40
C LYS A 101 21.39 -4.80 -3.62
N ARG A 102 21.93 -4.10 -4.62
CA ARG A 102 21.34 -2.84 -5.09
C ARG A 102 20.00 -3.10 -5.77
N ALA A 103 19.06 -2.17 -5.62
CA ALA A 103 17.71 -2.32 -6.16
C ALA A 103 17.67 -2.45 -7.70
N ASN A 104 18.66 -1.94 -8.41
CA ASN A 104 18.80 -2.13 -9.85
C ASN A 104 19.32 -3.52 -10.28
N LYS A 105 19.61 -4.41 -9.35
CA LYS A 105 20.14 -5.78 -9.59
C LYS A 105 19.16 -6.89 -9.21
N ILE A 106 17.92 -6.55 -8.89
CA ILE A 106 16.86 -7.50 -8.57
C ILE A 106 15.77 -7.49 -9.64
N SER A 107 15.00 -8.58 -9.74
CA SER A 107 13.88 -8.69 -10.70
C SER A 107 12.70 -7.80 -10.31
N GLY A 108 11.78 -7.53 -11.25
CA GLY A 108 10.57 -6.74 -10.98
C GLY A 108 9.71 -7.33 -9.86
N GLY A 109 9.52 -8.64 -9.82
CA GLY A 109 8.80 -9.32 -8.73
C GLY A 109 9.52 -9.23 -7.38
N GLN A 110 10.86 -9.29 -7.38
CA GLN A 110 11.66 -9.04 -6.18
C GLN A 110 11.53 -7.58 -5.73
N ALA A 111 11.61 -6.63 -6.65
CA ALA A 111 11.44 -5.21 -6.36
C ALA A 111 10.06 -4.91 -5.75
N GLN A 112 9.01 -5.57 -6.23
CA GLN A 112 7.68 -5.41 -5.66
C GLN A 112 7.57 -5.99 -4.24
N ARG A 113 8.24 -7.12 -3.96
CA ARG A 113 8.33 -7.66 -2.59
C ARG A 113 9.07 -6.72 -1.65
N VAL A 114 10.14 -6.07 -2.12
CA VAL A 114 10.85 -5.03 -1.35
C VAL A 114 9.94 -3.83 -1.08
N ALA A 115 9.14 -3.39 -2.07
CA ALA A 115 8.19 -2.30 -1.90
C ALA A 115 7.11 -2.64 -0.86
N ILE A 116 6.64 -3.90 -0.81
CA ILE A 116 5.72 -4.38 0.23
C ILE A 116 6.38 -4.29 1.62
N ALA A 117 7.60 -4.82 1.77
CA ALA A 117 8.33 -4.76 3.03
C ALA A 117 8.58 -3.30 3.48
N ARG A 118 8.96 -2.41 2.53
CA ARG A 118 9.12 -0.97 2.79
C ARG A 118 7.81 -0.33 3.28
N GLY A 119 6.68 -0.69 2.67
CA GLY A 119 5.37 -0.17 3.08
C GLY A 119 4.96 -0.60 4.49
N LEU A 120 5.50 -1.70 5.00
CA LEU A 120 5.17 -2.27 6.31
C LEU A 120 6.15 -1.89 7.44
N ILE A 121 7.32 -1.32 7.12
CA ILE A 121 8.42 -1.14 8.11
C ILE A 121 8.03 -0.28 9.30
N ASN A 122 7.17 0.73 9.11
CA ASN A 122 6.69 1.59 10.19
C ASN A 122 5.51 0.99 10.98
N LYS A 123 5.10 -0.25 10.67
CA LYS A 123 3.91 -0.90 11.27
C LYS A 123 2.68 0.01 11.14
N PRO A 124 2.34 0.44 9.90
CA PRO A 124 1.28 1.43 9.68
C PRO A 124 -0.10 0.89 10.06
N SER A 125 -1.06 1.77 10.30
CA SER A 125 -2.47 1.36 10.51
C SER A 125 -3.10 0.85 9.22
N ILE A 126 -2.71 1.42 8.08
CA ILE A 126 -3.27 1.07 6.76
C ILE A 126 -2.13 1.02 5.73
N VAL A 127 -2.16 0.02 4.87
CA VAL A 127 -1.32 -0.06 3.67
C VAL A 127 -2.18 0.22 2.44
N LEU A 128 -1.80 1.24 1.68
CA LEU A 128 -2.45 1.65 0.44
C LEU A 128 -1.68 1.06 -0.74
N ALA A 129 -2.38 0.33 -1.62
CA ALA A 129 -1.77 -0.30 -2.79
C ALA A 129 -2.49 0.14 -4.07
N ASP A 130 -1.78 0.82 -4.96
CA ASP A 130 -2.28 1.23 -6.26
C ASP A 130 -1.73 0.31 -7.34
N GLU A 131 -2.61 -0.53 -7.92
CA GLU A 131 -2.30 -1.51 -8.97
C GLU A 131 -1.03 -2.33 -8.66
N PRO A 132 -0.90 -2.98 -7.48
CA PRO A 132 0.36 -3.55 -7.00
C PRO A 132 0.92 -4.69 -7.85
N THR A 133 0.13 -5.21 -8.80
CA THR A 133 0.49 -6.29 -9.73
C THR A 133 0.47 -5.88 -11.19
N GLY A 134 0.11 -4.62 -11.49
CA GLY A 134 -0.18 -4.17 -12.86
C GLY A 134 1.00 -4.24 -13.85
N ASN A 135 2.24 -4.37 -13.37
CA ASN A 135 3.46 -4.48 -14.20
C ASN A 135 4.13 -5.86 -14.11
N LEU A 136 3.43 -6.86 -13.58
CA LEU A 136 3.97 -8.19 -13.37
C LEU A 136 3.26 -9.21 -14.27
N ASP A 137 3.97 -10.28 -14.60
CA ASP A 137 3.35 -11.42 -15.24
C ASP A 137 2.34 -12.13 -14.33
N SER A 138 1.45 -12.93 -14.88
CA SER A 138 0.34 -13.55 -14.15
C SER A 138 0.80 -14.50 -13.02
N VAL A 139 1.93 -15.17 -13.16
CA VAL A 139 2.47 -16.08 -12.14
C VAL A 139 3.03 -15.27 -10.96
N THR A 140 3.82 -14.25 -11.28
CA THR A 140 4.37 -13.33 -10.27
C THR A 140 3.24 -12.58 -9.56
N SER A 141 2.22 -12.11 -10.30
CA SER A 141 1.04 -11.44 -9.74
C SER A 141 0.33 -12.29 -8.68
N LYS A 142 0.05 -13.56 -8.98
CA LYS A 142 -0.54 -14.49 -8.01
C LYS A 142 0.31 -14.63 -6.76
N THR A 143 1.63 -14.72 -6.91
CA THR A 143 2.56 -14.83 -5.79
C THR A 143 2.54 -13.56 -4.91
N ILE A 144 2.50 -12.38 -5.53
CA ILE A 144 2.42 -11.09 -4.81
C ILE A 144 1.09 -10.96 -4.06
N VAL A 145 -0.02 -11.33 -4.70
CA VAL A 145 -1.34 -11.30 -4.03
C VAL A 145 -1.38 -12.24 -2.83
N GLN A 146 -0.87 -13.47 -2.96
CA GLN A 146 -0.79 -14.41 -1.85
C GLN A 146 0.08 -13.88 -0.71
N LEU A 147 1.21 -13.24 -1.04
CA LEU A 147 2.08 -12.59 -0.06
C LEU A 147 1.34 -11.49 0.68
N MET A 148 0.65 -10.57 -0.02
CA MET A 148 -0.13 -9.50 0.61
C MET A 148 -1.23 -10.06 1.52
N LYS A 149 -1.96 -11.09 1.10
CA LYS A 149 -2.96 -11.78 1.93
C LYS A 149 -2.35 -12.40 3.19
N SER A 150 -1.20 -13.06 3.06
CA SER A 150 -0.50 -13.63 4.21
C SER A 150 -0.03 -12.55 5.19
N MET A 151 0.48 -11.42 4.69
CA MET A 151 0.86 -10.28 5.52
C MET A 151 -0.34 -9.65 6.22
N ALA A 152 -1.47 -9.46 5.50
CA ALA A 152 -2.71 -8.97 6.09
C ALA A 152 -3.13 -9.84 7.30
N LYS A 153 -3.12 -11.15 7.12
CA LYS A 153 -3.52 -12.12 8.17
C LYS A 153 -2.50 -12.20 9.30
N ASN A 154 -1.22 -12.40 8.98
CA ASN A 154 -0.19 -12.68 9.98
C ASN A 154 0.18 -11.46 10.82
N LEU A 155 0.10 -10.26 10.24
CA LEU A 155 0.40 -9.00 10.91
C LEU A 155 -0.85 -8.26 11.38
N ASN A 156 -2.05 -8.82 11.16
CA ASN A 156 -3.34 -8.15 11.38
C ASN A 156 -3.38 -6.76 10.71
N GLN A 157 -2.92 -6.71 9.45
CA GLN A 157 -2.69 -5.47 8.70
C GLN A 157 -3.85 -5.18 7.75
N THR A 158 -4.38 -3.96 7.79
CA THR A 158 -5.37 -3.50 6.82
C THR A 158 -4.70 -3.07 5.52
N PHE A 159 -5.16 -3.65 4.40
CA PHE A 159 -4.78 -3.24 3.05
C PHE A 159 -5.98 -2.62 2.33
N ILE A 160 -5.79 -1.45 1.73
CA ILE A 160 -6.72 -0.88 0.75
C ILE A 160 -6.06 -0.98 -0.61
N ILE A 161 -6.63 -1.81 -1.48
CA ILE A 161 -6.05 -2.13 -2.78
C ILE A 161 -6.93 -1.57 -3.88
N VAL A 162 -6.36 -0.75 -4.75
CA VAL A 162 -6.95 -0.36 -6.03
C VAL A 162 -6.45 -1.31 -7.09
N THR A 163 -7.36 -1.91 -7.84
CA THR A 163 -7.02 -2.78 -8.96
C THR A 163 -8.15 -2.85 -9.97
N HIS A 164 -7.80 -3.03 -11.23
CA HIS A 164 -8.72 -3.43 -12.30
C HIS A 164 -8.76 -4.96 -12.46
N ASP A 165 -7.80 -5.69 -11.90
CA ASP A 165 -7.67 -7.14 -11.96
C ASP A 165 -8.12 -7.77 -10.65
N ARG A 166 -9.44 -7.77 -10.44
CA ARG A 166 -10.03 -8.31 -9.24
C ARG A 166 -9.89 -9.84 -9.10
N GLU A 167 -9.89 -10.55 -10.22
CA GLU A 167 -9.87 -12.01 -10.22
C GLU A 167 -8.65 -12.58 -9.47
N HIS A 168 -7.49 -11.93 -9.58
CA HIS A 168 -6.30 -12.32 -8.84
C HIS A 168 -6.44 -12.16 -7.33
N PHE A 169 -7.25 -11.21 -6.85
CA PHE A 169 -7.43 -11.00 -5.41
C PHE A 169 -8.45 -11.97 -4.79
N GLY A 170 -9.40 -12.53 -5.57
CA GLY A 170 -10.38 -13.51 -5.10
C GLY A 170 -11.14 -13.03 -3.87
N ASP A 171 -11.18 -13.85 -2.82
CA ASP A 171 -11.85 -13.51 -1.57
C ASP A 171 -11.11 -12.38 -0.84
N VAL A 172 -11.82 -11.29 -0.60
CA VAL A 172 -11.42 -10.11 0.19
C VAL A 172 -12.55 -9.80 1.16
N ASP A 173 -12.22 -9.18 2.29
CA ASP A 173 -13.22 -8.88 3.33
C ASP A 173 -14.30 -7.89 2.84
N ARG A 174 -13.93 -6.97 1.95
CA ARG A 174 -14.82 -5.92 1.47
C ARG A 174 -14.45 -5.47 0.06
N VAL A 175 -15.46 -5.29 -0.79
CA VAL A 175 -15.31 -4.72 -2.13
C VAL A 175 -15.99 -3.35 -2.17
N ILE A 176 -15.25 -2.36 -2.67
CA ILE A 176 -15.78 -1.01 -2.93
C ILE A 176 -15.63 -0.75 -4.43
N THR A 177 -16.74 -0.51 -5.09
CA THR A 177 -16.77 -0.14 -6.52
C THR A 177 -16.85 1.38 -6.66
N ILE A 178 -15.91 1.95 -7.42
CA ILE A 178 -15.95 3.38 -7.76
C ILE A 178 -16.50 3.53 -9.19
N LYS A 179 -17.60 4.25 -9.32
CA LYS A 179 -18.25 4.51 -10.59
C LYS A 179 -18.71 5.97 -10.63
N ASP A 180 -18.31 6.69 -11.69
CA ASP A 180 -18.68 8.10 -11.93
C ASP A 180 -18.48 9.00 -10.69
N GLY A 181 -17.34 8.83 -10.00
CA GLY A 181 -16.98 9.60 -8.80
C GLY A 181 -17.77 9.25 -7.54
N ARG A 182 -18.54 8.15 -7.55
CA ARG A 182 -19.30 7.66 -6.38
C ARG A 182 -18.77 6.30 -5.93
N ALA A 183 -18.83 6.07 -4.62
CA ALA A 183 -18.44 4.81 -4.01
C ALA A 183 -19.68 3.96 -3.67
N PHE A 184 -19.60 2.68 -3.99
CA PHE A 184 -20.66 1.70 -3.74
C PHE A 184 -20.04 0.47 -3.05
N GLU A 185 -20.75 -0.16 -2.14
CA GLU A 185 -20.37 -1.44 -1.60
C GLU A 185 -20.82 -2.58 -2.54
N GLY A 186 -19.98 -3.61 -2.68
CA GLY A 186 -20.22 -4.70 -3.62
C GLY A 186 -19.56 -4.49 -4.98
N ASP A 187 -19.54 -5.58 -5.77
CA ASP A 187 -18.91 -5.61 -7.10
C ASP A 187 -19.90 -5.85 -8.23
N GLN A 188 -21.13 -6.22 -7.91
CA GLN A 188 -22.21 -6.41 -8.88
C GLN A 188 -23.26 -5.31 -8.81
N PRO A 189 -23.91 -4.95 -9.94
CA PRO A 189 -24.93 -3.91 -9.95
C PRO A 189 -26.10 -4.14 -8.98
N SER A 190 -26.42 -5.42 -8.69
CA SER A 190 -27.47 -5.82 -7.75
C SER A 190 -27.06 -5.70 -6.26
N GLU A 191 -25.76 -5.55 -5.99
CA GLU A 191 -25.18 -5.48 -4.65
C GLU A 191 -24.69 -4.06 -4.31
N MET A 192 -24.74 -3.13 -5.28
CA MET A 192 -24.22 -1.78 -5.11
C MET A 192 -25.12 -0.92 -4.24
N GLU A 193 -24.71 -0.69 -3.01
CA GLU A 193 -25.27 0.33 -2.11
C GLU A 193 -24.36 1.55 -2.03
N VAL A 194 -24.94 2.76 -2.02
CA VAL A 194 -24.16 4.00 -1.87
C VAL A 194 -23.62 4.09 -0.44
N ILE A 195 -22.31 4.10 -0.28
CA ILE A 195 -21.62 4.12 1.03
C ILE A 195 -21.68 5.50 1.70
N ALA A 196 -21.83 6.58 0.90
CA ALA A 196 -21.87 7.95 1.41
C ALA A 196 -22.91 8.78 0.68
N LYS A 197 -23.67 9.53 1.44
CA LYS A 197 -24.45 10.68 0.97
C LYS A 197 -23.67 11.95 1.22
#